data_fac2e6877965eaffbba38f86daee5f92
#
_entry.id   fac2e6877965eaffbba38f86daee5f92
#
_cell.length_a   1.000
_cell.length_b   1.000
_cell.length_c   1.000
_cell.angle_alpha   90.00
_cell.angle_beta   90.00
_cell.angle_gamma   90.00
#
_symmetry.space_group_name_H-M   'P 1'
#
loop_
_entity.id
_entity.type
_entity.pdbx_description
1 polymer ?
#
loop_
_entity_poly.entity_id
_entity_poly.type
_entity_poly.pdbx_seq_one_letter_code
_entity_poly.pdbx_strand_id
1 'polypeptide(L)'
;GNDIYVNLYIQSKADLNTDSNNIALEQTTEYPWEGKVSILVTPEKEQKFALRFRIPGWAQDAPVPTDLYSFTDKAGAYSISVNGKKVNAKQYDGYATISRTWKVGDVVEINLPIDVRRIKANDNVEDDCGKLAIERGPIMFCLEGKDQADSTVFNKFIPDGTPMASAYDA
;
A
#
# COMPACT_ATOMS: atom_id res chain seq x y z
N GLY A 1 -12.52 -4.71 22.67
CA GLY A 1 -12.63 -5.71 21.60
C GLY A 1 -11.27 -6.29 21.30
N ASN A 2 -11.21 -7.54 20.86
CA ASN A 2 -9.94 -8.25 20.62
C ASN A 2 -9.42 -8.10 19.18
N ASP A 3 -9.86 -7.10 18.44
CA ASP A 3 -9.43 -6.86 17.06
C ASP A 3 -8.19 -5.97 17.08
N ILE A 4 -7.17 -6.36 16.33
CA ILE A 4 -5.93 -5.62 16.17
C ILE A 4 -5.87 -5.05 14.76
N TYR A 5 -5.60 -3.74 14.66
CA TYR A 5 -5.53 -3.02 13.41
C TYR A 5 -4.08 -2.71 13.05
N VAL A 6 -3.65 -3.14 11.87
CA VAL A 6 -2.36 -2.81 11.27
C VAL A 6 -2.60 -1.70 10.25
N ASN A 7 -2.33 -0.46 10.63
CA ASN A 7 -2.64 0.73 9.84
C ASN A 7 -1.46 1.22 8.99
N LEU A 8 -0.24 0.96 9.45
CA LEU A 8 0.99 1.41 8.84
C LEU A 8 1.93 0.22 8.59
N TYR A 9 2.59 0.25 7.46
CA TYR A 9 3.56 -0.76 7.06
C TYR A 9 4.98 -0.19 7.16
N ILE A 10 5.53 -0.26 8.36
CA ILE A 10 6.91 0.14 8.64
C ILE A 10 7.60 -1.00 9.39
N GLN A 11 8.91 -1.12 9.21
CA GLN A 11 9.67 -2.07 10.01
C GLN A 11 9.55 -1.71 11.49
N SER A 12 8.93 -2.58 12.26
CA SER A 12 8.57 -2.29 13.65
C SER A 12 8.28 -3.54 14.46
N LYS A 13 8.32 -3.39 15.77
CA LYS A 13 7.86 -4.38 16.73
C LYS A 13 6.90 -3.72 17.72
N ALA A 14 5.77 -4.38 17.99
CA ALA A 14 4.77 -3.92 18.94
C ALA A 14 4.39 -5.05 19.90
N ASP A 15 4.42 -4.75 21.19
CA ASP A 15 3.92 -5.62 22.25
C ASP A 15 2.56 -5.09 22.72
N LEU A 16 1.52 -5.88 22.48
CA LEU A 16 0.13 -5.52 22.72
C LEU A 16 -0.38 -6.27 23.95
N ASN A 17 -0.74 -5.54 24.99
CA ASN A 17 -1.35 -6.12 26.18
C ASN A 17 -2.88 -6.04 26.04
N THR A 18 -3.53 -7.18 25.90
CA THR A 18 -4.99 -7.28 25.91
C THR A 18 -5.47 -7.88 27.23
N ASP A 19 -6.75 -7.74 27.54
CA ASP A 19 -7.31 -8.29 28.78
C ASP A 19 -7.12 -9.79 28.95
N SER A 20 -6.87 -10.51 27.85
CA SER A 20 -6.84 -11.97 27.83
C SER A 20 -5.50 -12.58 27.36
N ASN A 21 -4.63 -11.77 26.74
CA ASN A 21 -3.39 -12.27 26.14
C ASN A 21 -2.41 -11.14 25.86
N ASN A 22 -1.11 -11.43 25.92
CA ASN A 22 -0.08 -10.56 25.37
C ASN A 22 0.26 -11.06 23.96
N ILE A 23 0.34 -10.15 23.01
CA ILE A 23 0.57 -10.46 21.60
C ILE A 23 1.70 -9.56 21.08
N ALA A 24 2.78 -10.17 20.64
CA ALA A 24 3.82 -9.44 19.93
C ALA A 24 3.56 -9.54 18.41
N LEU A 25 3.68 -8.41 17.74
CA LEU A 25 3.68 -8.31 16.28
C LEU A 25 5.02 -7.72 15.83
N GLU A 26 5.70 -8.38 14.91
CA GLU A 26 6.94 -7.87 14.32
C GLU A 26 6.75 -7.75 12.81
N GLN A 27 6.90 -6.52 12.30
CA GLN A 27 6.81 -6.22 10.89
C GLN A 27 8.20 -6.09 10.27
N THR A 28 8.44 -6.79 9.17
CA THR A 28 9.63 -6.68 8.33
C THR A 28 9.21 -6.27 6.93
N THR A 29 9.74 -5.16 6.42
CA THR A 29 9.35 -4.61 5.12
C THR A 29 10.36 -3.56 4.64
N GLU A 30 10.45 -3.40 3.33
CA GLU A 30 11.12 -2.26 2.67
C GLU A 30 10.09 -1.25 2.10
N TYR A 31 8.85 -1.30 2.61
CA TYR A 31 7.82 -0.33 2.23
C TYR A 31 8.27 1.10 2.62
N PRO A 32 8.11 2.10 1.75
CA PRO A 32 7.25 2.13 0.56
C PRO A 32 7.95 1.75 -0.76
N TRP A 33 9.21 1.32 -0.73
CA TRP A 33 9.97 0.97 -1.93
C TRP A 33 9.55 -0.38 -2.52
N GLU A 34 9.25 -1.33 -1.63
CA GLU A 34 8.75 -2.65 -1.98
C GLU A 34 7.36 -2.88 -1.38
N GLY A 35 6.52 -3.63 -2.09
CA GLY A 35 5.15 -3.90 -1.66
C GLY A 35 5.02 -5.06 -0.68
N LYS A 36 6.10 -5.79 -0.43
CA LYS A 36 6.09 -6.94 0.47
C LYS A 36 6.18 -6.50 1.92
N VAL A 37 5.23 -6.98 2.73
CA VAL A 37 5.21 -6.81 4.19
C VAL A 37 5.07 -8.19 4.82
N SER A 38 5.97 -8.54 5.72
CA SER A 38 5.90 -9.77 6.51
C SER A 38 5.62 -9.42 7.97
N ILE A 39 4.61 -10.07 8.57
CA ILE A 39 4.19 -9.83 9.95
C ILE A 39 4.23 -11.13 10.71
N LEU A 40 5.19 -11.26 11.63
CA LEU A 40 5.28 -12.36 12.57
C LEU A 40 4.32 -12.12 13.74
N VAL A 41 3.47 -13.10 14.01
CA VAL A 41 2.46 -13.07 15.08
C VAL A 41 2.89 -13.99 16.22
N THR A 42 3.09 -13.42 17.40
CA THR A 42 3.57 -14.16 18.57
C THR A 42 2.64 -13.90 19.76
N PRO A 43 1.50 -14.61 19.86
CA PRO A 43 0.66 -14.57 21.04
C PRO A 43 1.31 -15.37 22.19
N GLU A 44 1.16 -14.93 23.43
CA GLU A 44 1.61 -15.68 24.60
C GLU A 44 0.90 -17.05 24.72
N LYS A 45 -0.38 -17.07 24.35
CA LYS A 45 -1.22 -18.27 24.29
C LYS A 45 -1.97 -18.33 22.96
N GLU A 46 -2.16 -19.54 22.43
CA GLU A 46 -3.03 -19.71 21.26
C GLU A 46 -4.41 -19.11 21.53
N GLN A 47 -4.83 -18.17 20.70
CA GLN A 47 -6.09 -17.45 20.88
C GLN A 47 -6.70 -17.05 19.55
N LYS A 48 -8.03 -17.05 19.50
CA LYS A 48 -8.79 -16.54 18.36
C LYS A 48 -8.97 -15.04 18.49
N PHE A 49 -8.45 -14.30 17.49
CA PHE A 49 -8.69 -12.87 17.32
C PHE A 49 -8.64 -12.48 15.84
N ALA A 50 -9.06 -11.25 15.53
CA ALA A 50 -8.98 -10.73 14.18
C ALA A 50 -7.78 -9.78 14.03
N LEU A 51 -7.00 -10.00 12.97
CA LEU A 51 -6.06 -9.03 12.44
C LEU A 51 -6.71 -8.32 11.25
N ARG A 52 -6.69 -6.99 11.27
CA ARG A 52 -7.25 -6.12 10.25
C ARG A 52 -6.12 -5.33 9.61
N PHE A 53 -5.88 -5.56 8.34
CA PHE A 53 -4.79 -4.97 7.58
C PHE A 53 -5.35 -3.88 6.68
N ARG A 54 -4.88 -2.66 6.83
CA ARG A 54 -5.31 -1.56 5.98
C ARG A 54 -4.87 -1.82 4.53
N ILE A 55 -5.81 -1.77 3.59
CA ILE A 55 -5.51 -1.78 2.16
C ILE A 55 -5.64 -0.34 1.66
N PRO A 56 -4.53 0.32 1.29
CA PRO A 56 -4.55 1.71 0.85
C PRO A 56 -5.38 1.90 -0.41
N GLY A 57 -5.94 3.08 -0.59
CA GLY A 57 -6.74 3.42 -1.77
C GLY A 57 -5.98 3.25 -3.08
N TRP A 58 -4.72 3.68 -3.11
CA TRP A 58 -3.87 3.52 -4.28
C TRP A 58 -3.69 2.04 -4.71
N ALA A 59 -3.69 1.09 -3.76
CA ALA A 59 -3.66 -0.34 -4.06
C ALA A 59 -5.04 -0.91 -4.49
N GLN A 60 -6.07 -0.07 -4.58
CA GLN A 60 -7.45 -0.40 -4.95
C GLN A 60 -7.98 0.50 -6.08
N ASP A 61 -7.07 1.02 -6.91
CA ASP A 61 -7.37 1.92 -8.03
C ASP A 61 -8.05 3.26 -7.63
N ALA A 62 -7.88 3.69 -6.38
CA ALA A 62 -8.38 4.96 -5.87
C ALA A 62 -7.21 5.83 -5.39
N PRO A 63 -6.67 6.75 -6.21
CA PRO A 63 -5.54 7.61 -5.81
C PRO A 63 -5.91 8.54 -4.66
N VAL A 64 -7.16 9.00 -4.64
CA VAL A 64 -7.75 9.82 -3.58
C VAL A 64 -9.14 9.30 -3.22
N PRO A 65 -9.70 9.63 -2.04
CA PRO A 65 -11.01 9.14 -1.62
C PRO A 65 -12.21 9.88 -2.29
N THR A 66 -11.98 10.46 -3.46
CA THR A 66 -12.99 11.18 -4.26
C THR A 66 -12.85 10.79 -5.73
N ASP A 67 -13.75 11.26 -6.59
CA ASP A 67 -13.73 11.09 -8.04
C ASP A 67 -12.99 12.21 -8.80
N LEU A 68 -12.35 13.13 -8.06
CA LEU A 68 -11.61 14.24 -8.66
C LEU A 68 -10.35 13.79 -9.42
N TYR A 69 -9.78 12.67 -9.05
CA TYR A 69 -8.59 12.10 -9.69
C TYR A 69 -8.77 10.59 -9.90
N SER A 70 -8.24 10.11 -10.99
CA SER A 70 -8.30 8.68 -11.33
C SER A 70 -7.01 8.18 -11.94
N PHE A 71 -6.71 6.90 -11.74
CA PHE A 71 -5.63 6.25 -12.46
C PHE A 71 -6.04 5.98 -13.91
N THR A 72 -5.12 6.18 -14.84
CA THR A 72 -5.29 5.77 -16.23
C THR A 72 -4.83 4.34 -16.47
N ASP A 73 -3.96 3.85 -15.60
CA ASP A 73 -3.40 2.51 -15.65
C ASP A 73 -3.97 1.68 -14.48
N LYS A 74 -4.23 0.40 -14.70
CA LYS A 74 -4.70 -0.50 -13.64
C LYS A 74 -3.52 -1.04 -12.84
N ALA A 75 -3.69 -1.13 -11.53
CA ALA A 75 -2.74 -1.84 -10.67
C ALA A 75 -2.92 -3.36 -10.76
N GLY A 76 -1.86 -4.08 -10.39
CA GLY A 76 -1.98 -5.46 -9.97
C GLY A 76 -2.86 -5.59 -8.72
N ALA A 77 -3.42 -6.77 -8.49
CA ALA A 77 -4.18 -7.03 -7.27
C ALA A 77 -3.24 -7.27 -6.08
N TYR A 78 -3.57 -6.69 -4.92
CA TYR A 78 -2.88 -7.07 -3.69
C TYR A 78 -3.18 -8.53 -3.33
N SER A 79 -2.31 -9.15 -2.55
CA SER A 79 -2.54 -10.49 -2.06
C SER A 79 -2.12 -10.63 -0.59
N ILE A 80 -2.78 -11.53 0.12
CA ILE A 80 -2.44 -11.86 1.50
C ILE A 80 -2.30 -13.39 1.61
N SER A 81 -1.28 -13.81 2.34
CA SER A 81 -1.08 -15.21 2.71
C SER A 81 -0.82 -15.35 4.21
N VAL A 82 -1.11 -16.53 4.73
CA VAL A 82 -0.76 -16.93 6.10
C VAL A 82 0.02 -18.23 6.02
N ASN A 83 1.22 -18.24 6.55
CA ASN A 83 2.13 -19.39 6.51
C ASN A 83 2.31 -19.94 5.07
N GLY A 84 2.50 -19.01 4.11
CA GLY A 84 2.67 -19.32 2.70
C GLY A 84 1.40 -19.72 1.94
N LYS A 85 0.24 -19.79 2.60
CA LYS A 85 -1.03 -20.16 1.95
C LYS A 85 -1.86 -18.90 1.70
N LYS A 86 -2.25 -18.66 0.43
CA LYS A 86 -3.09 -17.53 0.05
C LYS A 86 -4.43 -17.57 0.80
N VAL A 87 -4.86 -16.42 1.30
CA VAL A 87 -6.10 -16.24 2.04
C VAL A 87 -6.98 -15.21 1.34
N ASN A 88 -8.27 -15.55 1.15
CA ASN A 88 -9.28 -14.60 0.72
C ASN A 88 -9.82 -13.88 1.96
N ALA A 89 -9.15 -12.79 2.35
CA ALA A 89 -9.61 -11.95 3.45
C ALA A 89 -10.84 -11.15 3.02
N LYS A 90 -11.86 -11.11 3.90
CA LYS A 90 -13.00 -10.21 3.68
C LYS A 90 -12.53 -8.78 3.84
N GLN A 91 -12.83 -7.95 2.86
CA GLN A 91 -12.53 -6.52 2.92
C GLN A 91 -13.78 -5.76 3.33
N TYR A 92 -13.61 -4.87 4.30
CA TYR A 92 -14.64 -3.96 4.77
C TYR A 92 -13.98 -2.68 5.28
N ASP A 93 -14.52 -1.53 4.90
CA ASP A 93 -14.07 -0.20 5.34
C ASP A 93 -12.55 0.02 5.22
N GLY A 94 -11.98 -0.39 4.08
CA GLY A 94 -10.56 -0.25 3.79
C GLY A 94 -9.64 -1.28 4.47
N TYR A 95 -10.19 -2.28 5.18
CA TYR A 95 -9.42 -3.30 5.88
C TYR A 95 -9.71 -4.70 5.35
N ALA A 96 -8.65 -5.45 5.08
CA ALA A 96 -8.71 -6.89 4.87
C ALA A 96 -8.63 -7.60 6.24
N THR A 97 -9.63 -8.41 6.56
CA THR A 97 -9.76 -9.02 7.89
C THR A 97 -9.49 -10.52 7.85
N ILE A 98 -8.60 -10.97 8.73
CA ILE A 98 -8.32 -12.39 8.97
C ILE A 98 -8.64 -12.72 10.43
N SER A 99 -9.68 -13.53 10.64
CA SER A 99 -10.08 -13.99 11.97
C SER A 99 -9.81 -15.50 12.06
N ARG A 100 -8.89 -15.87 12.92
CA ARG A 100 -8.49 -17.27 13.15
C ARG A 100 -7.91 -17.46 14.56
N THR A 101 -7.67 -18.70 14.95
CA THR A 101 -6.80 -18.99 16.10
C THR A 101 -5.36 -18.82 15.66
N TRP A 102 -4.66 -17.88 16.28
CA TRP A 102 -3.26 -17.56 16.02
C TRP A 102 -2.36 -18.33 16.98
N LYS A 103 -1.21 -18.76 16.47
CA LYS A 103 -0.18 -19.49 17.18
C LYS A 103 1.14 -18.75 17.12
N VAL A 104 2.02 -19.03 18.06
CA VAL A 104 3.39 -18.54 18.02
C VAL A 104 4.06 -18.94 16.71
N GLY A 105 4.62 -17.95 16.01
CA GLY A 105 5.33 -18.17 14.76
C GLY A 105 4.44 -18.14 13.51
N ASP A 106 3.13 -17.85 13.62
CA ASP A 106 2.32 -17.58 12.44
C ASP A 106 2.83 -16.34 11.71
N VAL A 107 2.96 -16.42 10.39
CA VAL A 107 3.43 -15.32 9.55
C VAL A 107 2.34 -14.92 8.58
N VAL A 108 2.02 -13.63 8.56
CA VAL A 108 1.17 -13.02 7.53
C VAL A 108 2.07 -12.31 6.53
N GLU A 109 1.92 -12.61 5.25
CA GLU A 109 2.57 -11.86 4.18
C GLU A 109 1.52 -11.11 3.38
N ILE A 110 1.75 -9.81 3.19
CA ILE A 110 0.95 -8.92 2.35
C ILE A 110 1.83 -8.49 1.19
N ASN A 111 1.32 -8.57 -0.02
CA ASN A 111 1.97 -8.01 -1.21
C ASN A 111 1.05 -6.95 -1.79
N LEU A 112 1.48 -5.70 -1.70
CA LEU A 112 0.81 -4.55 -2.31
C LEU A 112 1.40 -4.30 -3.70
N PRO A 113 0.59 -3.94 -4.71
CA PRO A 113 1.10 -3.61 -6.03
C PRO A 113 1.89 -2.29 -5.98
N ILE A 114 3.15 -2.31 -6.39
CA ILE A 114 4.03 -1.12 -6.47
C ILE A 114 4.27 -0.76 -7.93
N ASP A 115 3.19 -0.64 -8.69
CA ASP A 115 3.23 -0.29 -10.10
C ASP A 115 3.43 1.22 -10.28
N VAL A 116 4.12 1.61 -11.37
CA VAL A 116 4.17 3.00 -11.81
C VAL A 116 2.89 3.31 -12.56
N ARG A 117 2.15 4.31 -12.13
CA ARG A 117 0.85 4.66 -12.72
C ARG A 117 0.71 6.16 -12.92
N ARG A 118 -0.10 6.51 -13.90
CA ARG A 118 -0.49 7.88 -14.20
C ARG A 118 -1.80 8.21 -13.53
N ILE A 119 -1.88 9.44 -13.04
CA ILE A 119 -3.10 10.00 -12.47
C ILE A 119 -3.53 11.19 -13.34
N LYS A 120 -4.80 11.21 -13.69
CA LYS A 120 -5.46 12.33 -14.36
C LYS A 120 -6.50 12.95 -13.44
N ALA A 121 -6.63 14.27 -13.54
CA ALA A 121 -7.72 15.01 -12.93
C ALA A 121 -9.02 14.79 -13.70
N ASN A 122 -10.14 14.90 -12.99
CA ASN A 122 -11.46 15.08 -13.59
C ASN A 122 -11.53 16.45 -14.31
N ASP A 123 -12.30 16.55 -15.37
CA ASP A 123 -12.45 17.79 -16.17
C ASP A 123 -12.97 18.98 -15.32
N ASN A 124 -13.62 18.72 -14.19
CA ASN A 124 -14.05 19.76 -13.25
C ASN A 124 -12.88 20.40 -12.46
N VAL A 125 -11.68 19.85 -12.54
CA VAL A 125 -10.46 20.41 -11.94
C VAL A 125 -9.70 21.15 -13.05
N GLU A 126 -10.20 22.33 -13.41
CA GLU A 126 -9.75 23.09 -14.58
C GLU A 126 -8.22 23.35 -14.59
N ASP A 127 -7.65 23.64 -13.42
CA ASP A 127 -6.21 23.92 -13.28
C ASP A 127 -5.32 22.71 -13.60
N ASP A 128 -5.83 21.50 -13.54
CA ASP A 128 -5.08 20.26 -13.78
C ASP A 128 -5.45 19.59 -15.12
N CYS A 129 -6.30 20.22 -15.91
CA CYS A 129 -6.64 19.72 -17.24
C CYS A 129 -5.39 19.59 -18.13
N GLY A 130 -5.24 18.43 -18.76
CA GLY A 130 -4.11 18.10 -19.63
C GLY A 130 -2.80 17.82 -18.89
N LYS A 131 -2.80 17.79 -17.56
CA LYS A 131 -1.65 17.43 -16.73
C LYS A 131 -1.72 15.96 -16.28
N LEU A 132 -0.55 15.41 -16.01
CA LEU A 132 -0.38 14.07 -15.46
C LEU A 132 0.43 14.13 -14.17
N ALA A 133 0.00 13.40 -13.16
CA ALA A 133 0.85 13.04 -12.04
C ALA A 133 1.30 11.59 -12.18
N ILE A 134 2.46 11.27 -11.62
CA ILE A 134 3.06 9.94 -11.65
C ILE A 134 3.19 9.44 -10.21
N GLU A 135 2.64 8.26 -9.96
CA GLU A 135 2.68 7.60 -8.67
C GLU A 135 3.29 6.20 -8.81
N ARG A 136 4.08 5.79 -7.84
CA ARG A 136 4.54 4.42 -7.70
C ARG A 136 4.25 3.93 -6.27
N GLY A 137 3.27 3.04 -6.15
CA GLY A 137 2.76 2.67 -4.82
C GLY A 137 2.25 3.92 -4.09
N PRO A 138 2.71 4.21 -2.87
CA PRO A 138 2.31 5.41 -2.12
C PRO A 138 3.14 6.65 -2.45
N ILE A 139 4.10 6.57 -3.37
CA ILE A 139 5.05 7.65 -3.64
C ILE A 139 4.61 8.41 -4.88
N MET A 140 4.36 9.71 -4.70
CA MET A 140 4.13 10.64 -5.79
C MET A 140 5.47 11.20 -6.28
N PHE A 141 5.74 11.09 -7.57
CA PHE A 141 6.95 11.63 -8.19
C PHE A 141 6.72 13.07 -8.63
N CYS A 142 7.69 13.92 -8.32
CA CYS A 142 7.70 15.32 -8.69
C CYS A 142 8.86 15.59 -9.66
N LEU A 143 8.55 16.33 -10.74
CA LEU A 143 9.57 16.82 -11.66
C LEU A 143 10.01 18.21 -11.19
N GLU A 144 11.29 18.37 -10.87
CA GLU A 144 11.84 19.63 -10.39
C GLU A 144 12.62 20.37 -11.49
N GLY A 145 12.40 21.71 -11.61
CA GLY A 145 13.07 22.51 -12.62
C GLY A 145 14.59 22.52 -12.49
N LYS A 146 15.11 22.48 -11.26
CA LYS A 146 16.56 22.46 -11.01
C LYS A 146 17.27 21.23 -11.61
N ASP A 147 16.55 20.13 -11.80
CA ASP A 147 17.07 18.89 -12.37
C ASP A 147 16.97 18.85 -13.90
N GLN A 148 16.39 19.89 -14.49
CA GLN A 148 16.21 20.04 -15.94
C GLN A 148 17.29 20.96 -16.53
N ALA A 149 17.84 20.58 -17.69
CA ALA A 149 18.88 21.37 -18.37
C ALA A 149 18.42 22.80 -18.72
N ASP A 150 17.12 23.00 -18.96
CA ASP A 150 16.49 24.27 -19.28
C ASP A 150 15.80 24.93 -18.06
N SER A 151 15.99 24.38 -16.87
CA SER A 151 15.45 24.87 -15.59
C SER A 151 13.92 25.05 -15.60
N THR A 152 13.19 24.33 -16.46
CA THR A 152 11.73 24.38 -16.53
C THR A 152 11.10 23.01 -16.61
N VAL A 153 9.88 22.88 -16.10
CA VAL A 153 9.05 21.66 -16.17
C VAL A 153 7.83 21.84 -17.10
N PHE A 154 7.53 23.09 -17.48
CA PHE A 154 6.29 23.43 -18.20
C PHE A 154 6.27 22.98 -19.66
N ASN A 155 7.42 22.63 -20.23
CA ASN A 155 7.57 22.15 -21.61
C ASN A 155 7.82 20.65 -21.68
N LYS A 156 7.60 19.91 -20.59
CA LYS A 156 7.79 18.46 -20.55
C LYS A 156 6.48 17.76 -20.86
N PHE A 157 6.54 16.80 -21.76
CA PHE A 157 5.38 16.03 -22.22
C PHE A 157 5.67 14.54 -22.13
N ILE A 158 4.66 13.79 -21.74
CA ILE A 158 4.66 12.32 -21.80
C ILE A 158 3.63 11.93 -22.86
N PRO A 159 4.06 11.41 -24.02
CA PRO A 159 3.12 10.95 -25.04
C PRO A 159 2.20 9.85 -24.50
N ASP A 160 0.95 9.85 -24.98
CA ASP A 160 0.01 8.79 -24.62
C ASP A 160 0.57 7.41 -24.98
N GLY A 161 0.39 6.43 -24.08
CA GLY A 161 0.88 5.07 -24.29
C GLY A 161 2.38 4.87 -24.07
N THR A 162 3.14 5.89 -23.67
CA THR A 162 4.55 5.73 -23.31
C THR A 162 4.71 4.69 -22.20
N PRO A 163 5.48 3.61 -22.39
CA PRO A 163 5.77 2.67 -21.32
C PRO A 163 6.50 3.37 -20.18
N MET A 164 6.11 3.07 -18.95
CA MET A 164 6.75 3.59 -17.76
C MET A 164 7.37 2.45 -16.96
N ALA A 165 8.57 2.68 -16.47
CA ALA A 165 9.27 1.75 -15.60
C ALA A 165 10.01 2.53 -14.52
N SER A 166 10.18 1.91 -13.36
CA SER A 166 11.04 2.45 -12.31
C SER A 166 12.44 1.88 -12.45
N ALA A 167 13.44 2.73 -12.26
CA ALA A 167 14.82 2.33 -12.06
C ALA A 167 15.31 2.92 -10.74
N TYR A 168 16.21 2.22 -10.07
CA TYR A 168 16.93 2.76 -8.93
C TYR A 168 18.23 3.38 -9.46
N ASP A 169 18.43 4.65 -9.17
CA ASP A 169 19.66 5.37 -9.46
C ASP A 169 20.44 5.49 -8.14
N ALA A 170 21.62 4.88 -8.07
CA ALA A 170 22.44 4.76 -6.86
C ALA A 170 23.43 5.90 -6.74
#